data_6fc61180ad8d1f2308f14e6ca444a49f
#
_entry.id   6fc61180ad8d1f2308f14e6ca444a49f
#
_cell.length_a   1.000
_cell.length_b   1.000
_cell.length_c   1.000
_cell.angle_alpha   90.00
_cell.angle_beta   90.00
_cell.angle_gamma   90.00
#
_symmetry.space_group_name_H-M   'P 1'
#
loop_
_entity.id
_entity.type
_entity.pdbx_description
1 polymer ?
#
loop_
_entity_poly.entity_id
_entity_poly.type
_entity_poly.pdbx_seq_one_letter_code
_entity_poly.pdbx_strand_id
1 'polypeptide(L)'
;MAYAVCKVPVAPLRAEPAHKSEMISQLLFAEAALVLEEGKDFIKVQGVYDGYEGWCQRSQLAIIDNWANNTPAQTFTAEWINAITINNLPSKVPLGVPVLNGVNRQQLAAVLSIDYKEAATWNAAGAKPGADAIKERAMLFLNTPYLWGGRSVFGVDCSGFTQMVFRFFNIPLLRDAYLQATQGEVVGFLQEARCGDLAFFDNAEGRITHVGILLNDHEIIHASGNVRIDKIDNAGILNVETGLRTHQLRIIKRYF
;
A
#
# COMPACT_ATOMS: atom_id res chain seq x y z
N MET A 1 -10.13 5.17 23.62
CA MET A 1 -8.85 4.71 23.02
C MET A 1 -8.32 5.86 22.17
N ALA A 2 -7.04 6.16 22.27
CA ALA A 2 -6.41 7.20 21.47
C ALA A 2 -6.05 6.67 20.08
N TYR A 3 -6.24 7.50 19.07
CA TYR A 3 -5.83 7.25 17.70
C TYR A 3 -4.78 8.27 17.27
N ALA A 4 -3.96 7.86 16.34
CA ALA A 4 -2.99 8.71 15.67
C ALA A 4 -3.36 8.82 14.20
N VAL A 5 -3.33 10.02 13.63
CA VAL A 5 -3.55 10.26 12.21
C VAL A 5 -2.28 10.83 11.60
N CYS A 6 -1.82 10.26 10.51
CA CYS A 6 -0.63 10.74 9.80
C CYS A 6 -0.89 12.15 9.24
N LYS A 7 -0.07 13.14 9.64
CA LYS A 7 -0.20 14.54 9.24
C LYS A 7 0.87 15.03 8.25
N VAL A 8 1.73 14.12 7.80
CA VAL A 8 2.74 14.36 6.76
C VAL A 8 2.42 13.51 5.52
N PRO A 9 2.92 13.86 4.33
CA PRO A 9 2.60 13.11 3.10
C PRO A 9 2.84 11.60 3.21
N VAL A 10 3.97 11.20 3.83
CA VAL A 10 4.36 9.82 4.10
C VAL A 10 5.15 9.78 5.41
N ALA A 11 4.74 8.94 6.35
CA ALA A 11 5.42 8.70 7.62
C ALA A 11 5.94 7.25 7.68
N PRO A 12 7.24 7.02 7.94
CA PRO A 12 7.76 5.67 8.10
C PRO A 12 7.25 5.01 9.39
N LEU A 13 6.84 3.76 9.28
CA LEU A 13 6.68 2.85 10.42
C LEU A 13 7.95 2.02 10.57
N ARG A 14 8.47 1.95 11.77
CA ARG A 14 9.75 1.30 12.10
C ARG A 14 9.55 0.12 13.03
N ALA A 15 10.46 -0.84 12.95
CA ALA A 15 10.45 -2.01 13.82
C ALA A 15 10.68 -1.62 15.31
N GLU A 16 11.49 -0.58 15.56
CA GLU A 16 11.84 -0.11 16.91
C GLU A 16 11.73 1.43 17.00
N PRO A 17 11.59 2.01 18.21
CA PRO A 17 11.43 3.45 18.41
C PRO A 17 12.74 4.24 18.21
N ALA A 18 13.36 4.11 17.04
CA ALA A 18 14.63 4.75 16.70
C ALA A 18 14.71 5.15 15.22
N HIS A 19 15.32 6.31 14.92
CA HIS A 19 15.50 6.78 13.53
C HIS A 19 16.32 5.82 12.64
N LYS A 20 17.24 5.07 13.23
CA LYS A 20 18.09 4.10 12.51
C LYS A 20 17.48 2.69 12.41
N SER A 21 16.32 2.47 13.05
CA SER A 21 15.61 1.18 12.94
C SER A 21 15.10 0.94 11.54
N GLU A 22 14.97 -0.33 11.18
CA GLU A 22 14.38 -0.78 9.91
C GLU A 22 13.01 -0.13 9.68
N MET A 23 12.78 0.39 8.48
CA MET A 23 11.46 0.79 8.03
C MET A 23 10.71 -0.46 7.56
N ILE A 24 9.63 -0.82 8.25
CA ILE A 24 8.83 -2.02 7.97
C ILE A 24 7.55 -1.70 7.20
N SER A 25 7.05 -0.46 7.27
CA SER A 25 5.89 0.03 6.53
C SER A 25 5.87 1.56 6.50
N GLN A 26 4.79 2.13 5.97
CA GLN A 26 4.52 3.56 5.95
C GLN A 26 3.05 3.83 6.29
N LEU A 27 2.76 4.97 6.92
CA LEU A 27 1.45 5.60 6.92
C LEU A 27 1.43 6.72 5.88
N LEU A 28 0.41 6.75 5.06
CA LEU A 28 0.16 7.87 4.15
C LEU A 28 -0.63 8.97 4.88
N PHE A 29 -0.58 10.19 4.35
CA PHE A 29 -1.33 11.32 4.88
C PHE A 29 -2.79 10.93 5.17
N ALA A 30 -3.32 11.39 6.31
CA ALA A 30 -4.68 11.12 6.79
C ALA A 30 -5.01 9.63 7.10
N GLU A 31 -4.07 8.69 6.96
CA GLU A 31 -4.28 7.34 7.49
C GLU A 31 -4.30 7.36 9.02
N ALA A 32 -5.28 6.66 9.58
CA ALA A 32 -5.45 6.51 11.01
C ALA A 32 -4.84 5.20 11.51
N ALA A 33 -4.36 5.22 12.75
CA ALA A 33 -3.85 4.06 13.46
C ALA A 33 -4.25 4.13 14.94
N LEU A 34 -4.48 2.99 15.56
CA LEU A 34 -4.70 2.87 16.99
C LEU A 34 -3.36 3.08 17.73
N VAL A 35 -3.36 3.87 18.78
CA VAL A 35 -2.20 4.04 19.66
C VAL A 35 -2.11 2.83 20.59
N LEU A 36 -1.01 2.08 20.50
CA LEU A 36 -0.73 0.91 21.34
C LEU A 36 0.18 1.26 22.51
N GLU A 37 1.22 2.08 22.26
CA GLU A 37 2.19 2.47 23.27
C GLU A 37 2.67 3.90 23.02
N GLU A 38 2.76 4.72 24.05
CA GLU A 38 3.26 6.08 23.98
C GLU A 38 4.70 6.18 24.48
N GLY A 39 5.61 6.58 23.59
CA GLY A 39 6.96 6.97 23.94
C GLY A 39 7.18 8.48 23.79
N LYS A 40 8.33 8.99 24.21
CA LYS A 40 8.68 10.40 24.14
C LYS A 40 8.72 10.92 22.70
N ASP A 41 9.49 10.26 21.83
CA ASP A 41 9.77 10.69 20.46
C ASP A 41 9.06 9.82 19.41
N PHE A 42 8.65 8.60 19.79
CA PHE A 42 7.96 7.63 18.95
C PHE A 42 6.71 7.11 19.64
N ILE A 43 5.73 6.72 18.85
CA ILE A 43 4.49 6.09 19.29
C ILE A 43 4.36 4.77 18.56
N LYS A 44 4.09 3.68 19.28
CA LYS A 44 3.72 2.40 18.65
C LYS A 44 2.26 2.47 18.24
N VAL A 45 1.99 2.19 16.99
CA VAL A 45 0.66 2.28 16.41
C VAL A 45 0.31 1.02 15.63
N GLN A 46 -1.00 0.75 15.50
CA GLN A 46 -1.55 -0.29 14.64
C GLN A 46 -2.43 0.36 13.57
N GLY A 47 -2.07 0.19 12.30
CA GLY A 47 -2.81 0.75 11.16
C GLY A 47 -4.26 0.28 11.11
N VAL A 48 -5.20 1.21 10.95
CA VAL A 48 -6.63 0.87 10.79
C VAL A 48 -6.88 0.11 9.49
N TYR A 49 -6.07 0.37 8.46
CA TYR A 49 -6.24 -0.22 7.14
C TYR A 49 -5.89 -1.72 7.09
N ASP A 50 -4.75 -2.10 7.64
CA ASP A 50 -4.18 -3.45 7.49
C ASP A 50 -3.84 -4.14 8.81
N GLY A 51 -4.04 -3.47 9.95
CA GLY A 51 -3.69 -3.98 11.27
C GLY A 51 -2.18 -4.07 11.53
N TYR A 52 -1.34 -3.50 10.63
CA TYR A 52 0.11 -3.60 10.75
C TYR A 52 0.64 -2.70 11.87
N GLU A 53 1.52 -3.26 12.71
CA GLU A 53 2.09 -2.56 13.86
C GLU A 53 3.48 -2.00 13.55
N GLY A 54 3.78 -0.86 14.13
CA GLY A 54 5.11 -0.27 14.04
C GLY A 54 5.24 1.01 14.83
N TRP A 55 6.47 1.52 14.95
CA TRP A 55 6.79 2.76 15.61
C TRP A 55 6.83 3.92 14.62
N CYS A 56 6.04 4.95 14.87
CA CYS A 56 6.02 6.19 14.10
C CYS A 56 6.54 7.35 14.94
N GLN A 57 7.24 8.28 14.31
CA GLN A 57 7.70 9.49 15.00
C GLN A 57 6.51 10.33 15.43
N ARG A 58 6.45 10.69 16.74
CA ARG A 58 5.32 11.44 17.34
C ARG A 58 5.03 12.75 16.61
N SER A 59 6.06 13.46 16.15
CA SER A 59 5.91 14.74 15.44
C SER A 59 5.23 14.61 14.07
N GLN A 60 5.12 13.40 13.50
CA GLN A 60 4.45 13.13 12.22
C GLN A 60 2.98 12.72 12.38
N LEU A 61 2.50 12.66 13.62
CA LEU A 61 1.16 12.22 13.97
C LEU A 61 0.34 13.34 14.63
N ALA A 62 -0.95 13.35 14.37
CA ALA A 62 -1.94 14.08 15.14
C ALA A 62 -2.67 13.07 16.04
N ILE A 63 -2.70 13.31 17.34
CA ILE A 63 -3.40 12.44 18.30
C ILE A 63 -4.83 12.92 18.44
N ILE A 64 -5.77 11.98 18.35
CA ILE A 64 -7.21 12.23 18.40
C ILE A 64 -7.86 11.23 19.34
N ASP A 65 -8.59 11.73 20.31
CA ASP A 65 -9.40 10.89 21.17
C ASP A 65 -10.67 10.45 20.45
N ASN A 66 -11.02 9.17 20.59
CA ASN A 66 -12.29 8.61 20.09
C ASN A 66 -12.50 8.77 18.57
N TRP A 67 -11.57 8.29 17.74
CA TRP A 67 -11.77 8.23 16.29
C TRP A 67 -13.06 7.46 15.97
N ALA A 68 -14.04 8.16 15.39
CA ALA A 68 -15.43 7.68 15.37
C ALA A 68 -15.66 6.54 14.37
N ASN A 69 -14.81 6.38 13.36
CA ASN A 69 -15.06 5.42 12.30
C ASN A 69 -13.80 4.60 11.97
N ASN A 70 -13.79 3.35 12.42
CA ASN A 70 -12.74 2.38 12.12
C ASN A 70 -12.89 1.74 10.73
N THR A 71 -13.85 2.20 9.92
CA THR A 71 -14.02 1.72 8.56
C THR A 71 -12.94 2.34 7.66
N PRO A 72 -12.21 1.54 6.89
CA PRO A 72 -11.25 2.06 5.93
C PRO A 72 -11.88 3.07 4.98
N ALA A 73 -11.11 4.09 4.59
CA ALA A 73 -11.55 5.07 3.62
C ALA A 73 -11.89 4.39 2.28
N GLN A 74 -12.89 4.90 1.60
CA GLN A 74 -13.33 4.38 0.30
C GLN A 74 -13.07 5.35 -0.85
N THR A 75 -12.58 6.55 -0.55
CA THR A 75 -12.18 7.55 -1.55
C THR A 75 -10.73 7.91 -1.35
N PHE A 76 -9.96 7.91 -2.43
CA PHE A 76 -8.52 8.13 -2.41
C PHE A 76 -8.11 9.17 -3.46
N THR A 77 -6.98 9.85 -3.25
CA THR A 77 -6.34 10.65 -4.28
C THR A 77 -5.93 9.78 -5.47
N ALA A 78 -6.12 10.28 -6.70
CA ALA A 78 -6.07 9.48 -7.92
C ALA A 78 -4.86 9.74 -8.81
N GLU A 79 -4.13 10.83 -8.61
CA GLU A 79 -2.94 11.19 -9.38
C GLU A 79 -1.66 10.87 -8.62
N TRP A 80 -0.55 10.77 -9.34
CA TRP A 80 0.78 10.49 -8.78
C TRP A 80 1.16 11.47 -7.66
N ILE A 81 0.91 12.76 -7.92
CA ILE A 81 1.03 13.88 -6.95
C ILE A 81 -0.27 14.67 -6.98
N ASN A 82 -0.86 14.86 -5.82
CA ASN A 82 -2.11 15.60 -5.67
C ASN A 82 -1.90 16.86 -4.87
N ALA A 83 -2.44 17.99 -5.36
CA ALA A 83 -2.43 19.23 -4.62
C ALA A 83 -3.58 19.23 -3.61
N ILE A 84 -3.28 19.60 -2.37
CA ILE A 84 -4.24 19.81 -1.30
C ILE A 84 -3.83 21.04 -0.49
N THR A 85 -4.72 21.53 0.36
CA THR A 85 -4.39 22.58 1.33
C THR A 85 -4.43 22.00 2.74
N ILE A 86 -3.38 22.22 3.53
CA ILE A 86 -3.28 21.83 4.94
C ILE A 86 -3.05 23.07 5.78
N ASN A 87 -3.95 23.38 6.72
CA ASN A 87 -3.91 24.58 7.55
C ASN A 87 -3.71 25.86 6.73
N ASN A 88 -4.46 25.98 5.62
CA ASN A 88 -4.39 27.07 4.63
C ASN A 88 -3.05 27.19 3.89
N LEU A 89 -2.17 26.18 3.97
CA LEU A 89 -0.91 26.16 3.21
C LEU A 89 -0.99 25.14 2.08
N PRO A 90 -0.56 25.49 0.85
CA PRO A 90 -0.48 24.56 -0.26
C PRO A 90 0.44 23.39 0.09
N SER A 91 -0.02 22.18 -0.16
CA SER A 91 0.68 20.94 0.16
C SER A 91 0.50 19.91 -0.96
N LYS A 92 1.39 18.94 -1.02
CA LYS A 92 1.31 17.83 -1.98
C LYS A 92 1.31 16.50 -1.26
N VAL A 93 0.44 15.59 -1.72
CA VAL A 93 0.34 14.23 -1.19
C VAL A 93 0.41 13.22 -2.33
N PRO A 94 0.88 11.98 -2.06
CA PRO A 94 0.98 10.95 -3.10
C PRO A 94 -0.39 10.38 -3.50
N LEU A 95 -0.37 9.54 -4.51
CA LEU A 95 -1.45 8.64 -4.93
C LEU A 95 -1.92 7.77 -3.76
N GLY A 96 -3.24 7.52 -3.67
CA GLY A 96 -3.82 6.59 -2.72
C GLY A 96 -3.98 7.11 -1.29
N VAL A 97 -3.81 8.42 -1.07
CA VAL A 97 -4.11 9.07 0.21
C VAL A 97 -5.63 9.08 0.46
N PRO A 98 -6.10 8.70 1.66
CA PRO A 98 -7.52 8.73 1.98
C PRO A 98 -8.08 10.15 1.95
N VAL A 99 -9.20 10.33 1.24
CA VAL A 99 -9.98 11.56 1.25
C VAL A 99 -11.02 11.44 2.35
N LEU A 100 -10.76 12.09 3.48
CA LEU A 100 -11.65 12.03 4.63
C LEU A 100 -12.93 12.82 4.38
N ASN A 101 -14.05 12.27 4.84
CA ASN A 101 -15.36 12.88 4.81
C ASN A 101 -16.08 12.70 6.17
N GLY A 102 -17.28 13.29 6.32
CA GLY A 102 -18.13 13.10 7.48
C GLY A 102 -17.45 13.38 8.83
N VAL A 103 -17.71 12.51 9.80
CA VAL A 103 -17.27 12.66 11.20
C VAL A 103 -15.74 12.65 11.32
N ASN A 104 -15.05 11.80 10.60
CA ASN A 104 -13.58 11.70 10.66
C ASN A 104 -12.90 13.00 10.19
N ARG A 105 -13.44 13.62 9.13
CA ARG A 105 -12.95 14.93 8.70
C ARG A 105 -13.19 16.00 9.75
N GLN A 106 -14.36 15.99 10.40
CA GLN A 106 -14.69 16.96 11.48
C GLN A 106 -13.79 16.78 12.70
N GLN A 107 -13.52 15.53 13.12
CA GLN A 107 -12.62 15.24 14.23
C GLN A 107 -11.18 15.68 13.92
N LEU A 108 -10.70 15.40 12.73
CA LEU A 108 -9.36 15.84 12.33
C LEU A 108 -9.27 17.36 12.20
N ALA A 109 -10.34 18.03 11.77
CA ALA A 109 -10.38 19.49 11.61
C ALA A 109 -10.12 20.27 12.90
N ALA A 110 -10.32 19.66 14.06
CA ALA A 110 -9.96 20.26 15.36
C ALA A 110 -8.43 20.44 15.54
N VAL A 111 -7.62 19.63 14.85
CA VAL A 111 -6.16 19.65 14.95
C VAL A 111 -5.47 19.88 13.61
N LEU A 112 -6.14 19.61 12.49
CA LEU A 112 -5.59 19.71 11.14
C LEU A 112 -6.70 20.02 10.12
N SER A 113 -6.72 21.23 9.60
CA SER A 113 -7.67 21.61 8.54
C SER A 113 -7.17 21.12 7.17
N ILE A 114 -8.02 20.43 6.40
CA ILE A 114 -7.66 19.87 5.09
C ILE A 114 -8.69 20.28 4.04
N ASP A 115 -8.21 20.72 2.87
CA ASP A 115 -9.04 20.94 1.69
C ASP A 115 -8.48 20.11 0.51
N TYR A 116 -9.34 19.25 -0.07
CA TYR A 116 -9.01 18.38 -1.20
C TYR A 116 -9.56 18.88 -2.55
N LYS A 117 -10.05 20.12 -2.63
CA LYS A 117 -10.76 20.62 -3.83
C LYS A 117 -9.97 20.50 -5.13
N GLU A 118 -8.65 20.59 -5.06
CA GLU A 118 -7.77 20.50 -6.24
C GLU A 118 -7.30 19.06 -6.53
N ALA A 119 -7.60 18.10 -5.66
CA ALA A 119 -7.18 16.73 -5.83
C ALA A 119 -8.15 15.95 -6.71
N ALA A 120 -7.65 15.26 -7.71
CA ALA A 120 -8.41 14.22 -8.40
C ALA A 120 -8.65 13.05 -7.43
N THR A 121 -9.84 12.47 -7.47
CA THR A 121 -10.22 11.43 -6.51
C THR A 121 -10.77 10.19 -7.20
N TRP A 122 -10.57 9.05 -6.56
CA TRP A 122 -11.06 7.74 -6.96
C TRP A 122 -11.97 7.16 -5.87
N ASN A 123 -13.17 6.73 -6.24
CA ASN A 123 -14.09 6.05 -5.32
C ASN A 123 -13.95 4.53 -5.46
N ALA A 124 -13.31 3.90 -4.48
CA ALA A 124 -13.08 2.46 -4.45
C ALA A 124 -14.35 1.65 -4.14
N ALA A 125 -15.36 2.24 -3.47
CA ALA A 125 -16.61 1.52 -3.14
C ALA A 125 -17.42 1.14 -4.38
N GLY A 126 -17.35 1.96 -5.44
CA GLY A 126 -18.02 1.72 -6.72
C GLY A 126 -17.13 1.07 -7.77
N ALA A 127 -15.83 0.93 -7.51
CA ALA A 127 -14.89 0.40 -8.48
C ALA A 127 -14.98 -1.13 -8.56
N LYS A 128 -15.19 -1.64 -9.76
CA LYS A 128 -15.16 -3.09 -10.00
C LYS A 128 -13.76 -3.49 -10.43
N PRO A 129 -13.14 -4.50 -9.78
CA PRO A 129 -11.89 -5.05 -10.25
C PRO A 129 -12.13 -5.73 -11.62
N GLY A 130 -11.24 -5.47 -12.56
CA GLY A 130 -11.25 -6.03 -13.90
C GLY A 130 -9.88 -5.81 -14.53
N ALA A 131 -9.58 -6.56 -15.60
CA ALA A 131 -8.25 -6.57 -16.21
C ALA A 131 -7.70 -5.17 -16.53
N ASP A 132 -8.48 -4.37 -17.27
CA ASP A 132 -8.06 -3.04 -17.69
C ASP A 132 -7.91 -2.07 -16.51
N ALA A 133 -8.87 -2.10 -15.56
CA ALA A 133 -8.85 -1.22 -14.40
C ALA A 133 -7.66 -1.52 -13.47
N ILE A 134 -7.36 -2.80 -13.21
CA ILE A 134 -6.21 -3.19 -12.39
C ILE A 134 -4.91 -2.83 -13.09
N LYS A 135 -4.79 -3.13 -14.38
CA LYS A 135 -3.62 -2.77 -15.18
C LYS A 135 -3.39 -1.26 -15.15
N GLU A 136 -4.43 -0.46 -15.36
CA GLU A 136 -4.36 1.00 -15.31
C GLU A 136 -3.84 1.50 -13.95
N ARG A 137 -4.37 0.98 -12.84
CA ARG A 137 -3.91 1.36 -11.48
C ARG A 137 -2.48 0.89 -11.19
N ALA A 138 -2.11 -0.32 -11.63
CA ALA A 138 -0.75 -0.83 -11.49
C ALA A 138 0.26 0.00 -12.29
N MET A 139 -0.10 0.42 -13.50
CA MET A 139 0.77 1.24 -14.38
C MET A 139 1.06 2.64 -13.81
N LEU A 140 0.23 3.17 -12.91
CA LEU A 140 0.55 4.41 -12.20
C LEU A 140 1.82 4.30 -11.35
N PHE A 141 2.22 3.11 -10.97
CA PHE A 141 3.46 2.86 -10.22
C PHE A 141 4.66 2.51 -11.10
N LEU A 142 4.49 2.36 -12.42
CA LEU A 142 5.60 1.97 -13.30
C LEU A 142 6.81 2.89 -13.09
N ASN A 143 8.02 2.30 -12.98
CA ASN A 143 9.28 2.96 -12.66
C ASN A 143 9.39 3.57 -11.25
N THR A 144 8.39 3.41 -10.36
CA THR A 144 8.58 3.74 -8.95
C THR A 144 9.76 2.94 -8.38
N PRO A 145 10.73 3.57 -7.70
CA PRO A 145 11.88 2.86 -7.15
C PRO A 145 11.45 1.85 -6.07
N TYR A 146 12.19 0.74 -5.98
CA TYR A 146 12.04 -0.20 -4.88
C TYR A 146 12.50 0.45 -3.58
N LEU A 147 11.66 0.39 -2.56
CA LEU A 147 11.97 0.85 -1.23
C LEU A 147 11.42 -0.15 -0.22
N TRP A 148 12.30 -0.81 0.54
CA TRP A 148 11.88 -1.73 1.60
C TRP A 148 10.94 -1.03 2.59
N GLY A 149 9.79 -1.65 2.89
CA GLY A 149 8.73 -1.05 3.72
C GLY A 149 7.91 0.04 3.03
N GLY A 150 8.19 0.37 1.76
CA GLY A 150 7.53 1.45 1.02
C GLY A 150 6.09 1.12 0.61
N ARG A 151 5.21 2.15 0.65
CA ARG A 151 3.79 2.08 0.23
C ARG A 151 3.36 3.30 -0.58
N SER A 152 4.28 4.02 -1.21
CA SER A 152 3.94 5.23 -1.96
C SER A 152 4.59 5.26 -3.33
N VAL A 153 4.13 6.15 -4.20
CA VAL A 153 4.77 6.41 -5.50
C VAL A 153 6.20 6.95 -5.39
N PHE A 154 6.66 7.33 -4.19
CA PHE A 154 8.05 7.72 -3.95
C PHE A 154 8.97 6.52 -3.67
N GLY A 155 8.40 5.35 -3.45
CA GLY A 155 9.07 4.08 -3.24
C GLY A 155 8.11 3.04 -2.69
N VAL A 156 8.14 1.84 -3.28
CA VAL A 156 7.33 0.69 -2.85
C VAL A 156 8.18 -0.55 -2.73
N ASP A 157 7.83 -1.46 -1.81
CA ASP A 157 8.26 -2.85 -1.91
C ASP A 157 7.22 -3.69 -2.67
N CYS A 158 7.47 -4.97 -2.85
CA CYS A 158 6.62 -5.84 -3.65
C CYS A 158 5.19 -5.96 -3.11
N SER A 159 5.04 -6.17 -1.80
CA SER A 159 3.73 -6.29 -1.15
C SER A 159 3.04 -4.95 -0.92
N GLY A 160 3.80 -3.88 -0.69
CA GLY A 160 3.27 -2.51 -0.63
C GLY A 160 2.70 -2.07 -1.98
N PHE A 161 3.36 -2.42 -3.09
CA PHE A 161 2.85 -2.17 -4.44
C PHE A 161 1.50 -2.86 -4.67
N THR A 162 1.42 -4.18 -4.44
CA THR A 162 0.16 -4.93 -4.62
C THR A 162 -0.94 -4.40 -3.69
N GLN A 163 -0.61 -4.13 -2.42
CA GLN A 163 -1.54 -3.57 -1.44
C GLN A 163 -2.13 -2.24 -1.93
N MET A 164 -1.30 -1.33 -2.46
CA MET A 164 -1.75 -0.03 -2.95
C MET A 164 -2.62 -0.14 -4.20
N VAL A 165 -2.34 -1.05 -5.14
CA VAL A 165 -3.17 -1.27 -6.33
C VAL A 165 -4.55 -1.82 -5.92
N PHE A 166 -4.59 -2.83 -5.07
CA PHE A 166 -5.85 -3.48 -4.66
C PHE A 166 -6.73 -2.59 -3.76
N ARG A 167 -6.13 -1.65 -3.05
CA ARG A 167 -6.84 -0.63 -2.27
C ARG A 167 -7.83 0.17 -3.11
N PHE A 168 -7.51 0.46 -4.37
CA PHE A 168 -8.40 1.18 -5.29
C PHE A 168 -9.66 0.41 -5.66
N PHE A 169 -9.75 -0.87 -5.32
CA PHE A 169 -10.91 -1.73 -5.55
C PHE A 169 -11.56 -2.19 -4.25
N ASN A 170 -11.20 -1.55 -3.12
CA ASN A 170 -11.68 -1.92 -1.78
C ASN A 170 -11.41 -3.39 -1.41
N ILE A 171 -10.29 -3.94 -1.92
CA ILE A 171 -9.79 -5.28 -1.59
C ILE A 171 -8.65 -5.11 -0.60
N PRO A 172 -8.86 -5.38 0.70
CA PRO A 172 -7.84 -5.19 1.72
C PRO A 172 -6.82 -6.34 1.66
N LEU A 173 -5.60 -6.02 1.25
CA LEU A 173 -4.47 -6.94 1.35
C LEU A 173 -3.69 -6.68 2.65
N LEU A 174 -3.21 -7.75 3.27
CA LEU A 174 -2.29 -7.66 4.39
C LEU A 174 -0.94 -7.07 3.93
N ARG A 175 -0.11 -6.62 4.89
CA ARG A 175 1.10 -5.84 4.54
C ARG A 175 2.19 -6.70 3.91
N ASP A 176 2.47 -7.87 4.46
CA ASP A 176 3.59 -8.70 4.03
C ASP A 176 3.19 -9.71 2.95
N ALA A 177 4.08 -10.02 2.01
CA ALA A 177 3.82 -10.93 0.91
C ALA A 177 3.37 -12.32 1.40
N TYR A 178 4.01 -12.86 2.45
CA TYR A 178 3.63 -14.16 2.99
C TYR A 178 2.24 -14.16 3.64
N LEU A 179 1.80 -13.02 4.19
CA LEU A 179 0.44 -12.86 4.72
C LEU A 179 -0.57 -12.68 3.58
N GLN A 180 -0.25 -11.92 2.53
CA GLN A 180 -1.10 -11.84 1.34
C GLN A 180 -1.33 -13.22 0.71
N ALA A 181 -0.31 -14.08 0.66
CA ALA A 181 -0.45 -15.43 0.13
C ALA A 181 -1.44 -16.33 0.91
N THR A 182 -1.81 -15.95 2.16
CA THR A 182 -2.86 -16.65 2.94
C THR A 182 -4.27 -16.23 2.56
N GLN A 183 -4.42 -15.10 1.83
CA GLN A 183 -5.70 -14.58 1.38
C GLN A 183 -6.02 -15.09 -0.03
N GLY A 184 -7.26 -14.86 -0.48
CA GLY A 184 -7.71 -15.19 -1.83
C GLY A 184 -7.79 -16.69 -2.13
N GLU A 185 -8.26 -17.02 -3.33
CA GLU A 185 -8.45 -18.39 -3.82
C GLU A 185 -7.25 -18.84 -4.65
N VAL A 186 -6.91 -20.13 -4.58
CA VAL A 186 -5.79 -20.70 -5.36
C VAL A 186 -6.15 -20.79 -6.83
N VAL A 187 -5.28 -20.32 -7.71
CA VAL A 187 -5.31 -20.60 -9.15
C VAL A 187 -4.36 -21.75 -9.44
N GLY A 188 -4.88 -22.86 -9.99
CA GLY A 188 -4.17 -24.13 -10.09
C GLY A 188 -2.98 -24.09 -11.05
N PHE A 189 -3.14 -23.43 -12.19
CA PHE A 189 -2.12 -23.39 -13.25
C PHE A 189 -1.91 -21.96 -13.75
N LEU A 190 -0.68 -21.62 -14.15
CA LEU A 190 -0.35 -20.31 -14.68
C LEU A 190 -1.17 -19.97 -15.94
N GLN A 191 -1.51 -20.96 -16.75
CA GLN A 191 -2.34 -20.82 -17.96
C GLN A 191 -3.79 -20.40 -17.67
N GLU A 192 -4.25 -20.59 -16.43
CA GLU A 192 -5.58 -20.14 -15.95
C GLU A 192 -5.54 -18.74 -15.33
N ALA A 193 -4.33 -18.18 -15.20
CA ALA A 193 -4.13 -16.87 -14.60
C ALA A 193 -4.73 -15.76 -15.47
N ARG A 194 -5.26 -14.76 -14.80
CA ARG A 194 -5.87 -13.56 -15.37
C ARG A 194 -5.21 -12.30 -14.86
N CYS A 195 -5.37 -11.22 -15.60
CA CYS A 195 -4.92 -9.92 -15.12
C CYS A 195 -5.52 -9.61 -13.74
N GLY A 196 -4.66 -9.30 -12.78
CA GLY A 196 -5.02 -9.05 -11.39
C GLY A 196 -4.83 -10.23 -10.44
N ASP A 197 -4.57 -11.45 -10.94
CA ASP A 197 -4.11 -12.52 -10.04
C ASP A 197 -2.74 -12.16 -9.46
N LEU A 198 -2.48 -12.50 -8.20
CA LEU A 198 -1.19 -12.31 -7.56
C LEU A 198 -0.35 -13.59 -7.63
N ALA A 199 0.85 -13.47 -8.18
CA ALA A 199 1.85 -14.52 -8.16
C ALA A 199 2.80 -14.31 -6.98
N PHE A 200 3.02 -15.36 -6.19
CA PHE A 200 3.90 -15.37 -5.02
C PHE A 200 5.09 -16.27 -5.26
N PHE A 201 6.23 -15.83 -4.75
CA PHE A 201 7.52 -16.45 -4.99
C PHE A 201 8.20 -16.74 -3.66
N ASP A 202 8.83 -17.92 -3.56
CA ASP A 202 9.52 -18.35 -2.36
C ASP A 202 11.05 -18.30 -2.51
N ASN A 203 11.71 -18.41 -1.37
CA ASN A 203 13.13 -18.62 -1.28
C ASN A 203 13.45 -20.13 -1.14
N ALA A 204 14.74 -20.46 -1.02
CA ALA A 204 15.20 -21.84 -0.91
C ALA A 204 14.64 -22.60 0.32
N GLU A 205 14.23 -21.87 1.37
CA GLU A 205 13.61 -22.41 2.59
C GLU A 205 12.09 -22.56 2.44
N GLY A 206 11.49 -22.25 1.27
CA GLY A 206 10.05 -22.34 1.00
C GLY A 206 9.23 -21.21 1.63
N ARG A 207 9.87 -20.12 2.10
CA ARG A 207 9.20 -18.95 2.63
C ARG A 207 8.86 -17.98 1.49
N ILE A 208 7.61 -17.52 1.44
CA ILE A 208 7.21 -16.45 0.50
C ILE A 208 7.94 -15.16 0.85
N THR A 209 8.66 -14.63 -0.14
CA THR A 209 9.48 -13.41 -0.02
C THR A 209 9.16 -12.35 -1.05
N HIS A 210 8.39 -12.71 -2.10
CA HIS A 210 8.09 -11.77 -3.18
C HIS A 210 6.67 -11.99 -3.72
N VAL A 211 6.09 -10.92 -4.30
CA VAL A 211 4.77 -10.92 -4.93
C VAL A 211 4.73 -9.95 -6.09
N GLY A 212 3.91 -10.25 -7.10
CA GLY A 212 3.61 -9.35 -8.22
C GLY A 212 2.21 -9.60 -8.76
N ILE A 213 1.74 -8.68 -9.59
CA ILE A 213 0.41 -8.72 -10.24
C ILE A 213 0.59 -9.30 -11.64
N LEU A 214 -0.09 -10.39 -11.95
CA LEU A 214 -0.12 -10.95 -13.29
C LEU A 214 -0.91 -10.02 -14.24
N LEU A 215 -0.33 -9.69 -15.38
CA LEU A 215 -1.03 -8.98 -16.46
C LEU A 215 -1.69 -9.98 -17.43
N ASN A 216 -1.14 -11.18 -17.51
CA ASN A 216 -1.63 -12.36 -18.21
C ASN A 216 -0.82 -13.58 -17.75
N ASP A 217 -0.89 -14.70 -18.47
CA ASP A 217 -0.18 -15.95 -18.15
C ASP A 217 1.33 -15.94 -18.51
N HIS A 218 1.86 -14.85 -19.04
CA HIS A 218 3.27 -14.73 -19.44
C HIS A 218 3.94 -13.39 -19.11
N GLU A 219 3.19 -12.43 -18.49
CA GLU A 219 3.70 -11.13 -18.06
C GLU A 219 3.27 -10.82 -16.64
N ILE A 220 4.18 -10.24 -15.87
CA ILE A 220 3.99 -9.82 -14.48
C ILE A 220 4.50 -8.39 -14.28
N ILE A 221 3.73 -7.56 -13.55
CA ILE A 221 4.22 -6.28 -13.04
C ILE A 221 4.51 -6.43 -11.55
N HIS A 222 5.72 -6.07 -11.14
CA HIS A 222 6.20 -6.25 -9.77
C HIS A 222 7.25 -5.21 -9.39
N ALA A 223 7.53 -5.05 -8.08
CA ALA A 223 8.58 -4.16 -7.58
C ALA A 223 9.86 -4.95 -7.30
N SER A 224 10.89 -4.76 -8.14
CA SER A 224 12.21 -5.38 -8.01
C SER A 224 13.27 -4.46 -8.64
N GLY A 225 13.99 -3.72 -7.80
CA GLY A 225 14.78 -2.55 -8.18
C GLY A 225 13.92 -1.31 -8.44
N ASN A 226 12.91 -1.46 -9.26
CA ASN A 226 11.79 -0.54 -9.50
C ASN A 226 10.53 -1.34 -9.81
N VAL A 227 9.38 -0.68 -9.91
CA VAL A 227 8.17 -1.30 -10.47
C VAL A 227 8.37 -1.47 -11.96
N ARG A 228 8.34 -2.72 -12.43
CA ARG A 228 8.69 -3.11 -13.80
C ARG A 228 7.82 -4.26 -14.30
N ILE A 229 7.79 -4.44 -15.61
CA ILE A 229 7.15 -5.59 -16.26
C ILE A 229 8.23 -6.56 -16.71
N ASP A 230 8.10 -7.79 -16.26
CA ASP A 230 8.99 -8.90 -16.65
C ASP A 230 8.14 -10.07 -17.20
N LYS A 231 8.82 -11.06 -17.81
CA LYS A 231 8.17 -12.29 -18.25
C LYS A 231 8.03 -13.26 -17.08
N ILE A 232 7.01 -14.12 -17.16
CA ILE A 232 6.81 -15.20 -16.19
C ILE A 232 6.48 -16.50 -16.91
N ASP A 233 6.95 -17.60 -16.37
CA ASP A 233 6.58 -18.97 -16.73
C ASP A 233 6.40 -19.83 -15.46
N ASN A 234 6.13 -21.14 -15.62
CA ASN A 234 5.93 -22.06 -14.50
C ASN A 234 7.14 -22.18 -13.54
N ALA A 235 8.33 -21.78 -13.97
CA ALA A 235 9.52 -21.78 -13.13
C ALA A 235 9.72 -20.44 -12.39
N GLY A 236 9.02 -19.35 -12.81
CA GLY A 236 9.08 -18.06 -12.16
C GLY A 236 9.40 -16.89 -13.07
N ILE A 237 9.90 -15.78 -12.50
CA ILE A 237 10.16 -14.53 -13.22
C ILE A 237 11.46 -14.62 -14.01
N LEU A 238 11.38 -14.24 -15.28
CA LEU A 238 12.51 -14.02 -16.17
C LEU A 238 12.69 -12.51 -16.38
N ASN A 239 13.74 -11.93 -15.82
CA ASN A 239 14.05 -10.52 -15.96
C ASN A 239 14.36 -10.19 -17.44
N VAL A 240 13.60 -9.28 -18.04
CA VAL A 240 13.68 -8.98 -19.48
C VAL A 240 14.97 -8.24 -19.88
N GLU A 241 15.62 -7.54 -18.94
CA GLU A 241 16.87 -6.81 -19.21
C GLU A 241 18.09 -7.72 -19.17
N THR A 242 18.13 -8.67 -18.22
CA THR A 242 19.29 -9.51 -17.98
C THR A 242 19.16 -10.90 -18.59
N GLY A 243 17.93 -11.33 -18.91
CA GLY A 243 17.63 -12.69 -19.33
C GLY A 243 17.79 -13.73 -18.21
N LEU A 244 17.96 -13.29 -16.96
CA LEU A 244 18.16 -14.19 -15.82
C LEU A 244 16.84 -14.47 -15.10
N ARG A 245 16.72 -15.69 -14.59
CA ARG A 245 15.62 -16.07 -13.70
C ARG A 245 15.88 -15.57 -12.29
N THR A 246 14.93 -14.83 -11.72
CA THR A 246 15.16 -14.08 -10.47
C THR A 246 14.33 -14.58 -9.29
N HIS A 247 13.12 -15.10 -9.54
CA HIS A 247 12.18 -15.49 -8.48
C HIS A 247 11.49 -16.80 -8.87
N GLN A 248 11.43 -17.78 -7.98
CA GLN A 248 10.79 -19.08 -8.19
C GLN A 248 9.30 -18.98 -7.89
N LEU A 249 8.43 -19.34 -8.85
CA LEU A 249 6.97 -19.32 -8.65
C LEU A 249 6.55 -20.38 -7.64
N ARG A 250 5.79 -19.97 -6.62
CA ARG A 250 5.27 -20.87 -5.59
C ARG A 250 3.77 -21.10 -5.69
N ILE A 251 2.98 -20.02 -5.80
CA ILE A 251 1.51 -20.08 -5.79
C ILE A 251 0.92 -18.85 -6.47
N ILE A 252 -0.23 -19.00 -7.07
CA ILE A 252 -1.03 -17.92 -7.65
C ILE A 252 -2.34 -17.81 -6.89
N LYS A 253 -2.77 -16.59 -6.58
CA LYS A 253 -4.01 -16.32 -5.86
C LYS A 253 -4.88 -15.31 -6.59
N ARG A 254 -6.20 -15.52 -6.53
CA ARG A 254 -7.26 -14.65 -7.06
C ARG A 254 -8.06 -14.04 -5.92
N TYR A 255 -8.41 -12.76 -6.02
CA TYR A 255 -9.07 -11.98 -4.96
C TYR A 255 -10.45 -11.44 -5.36
N PHE A 256 -10.91 -11.67 -6.58
CA PHE A 256 -12.18 -11.17 -7.13
C PHE A 256 -12.70 -12.02 -8.29
#